data_6c79db3ed32a30a21f2b31a779bd6ddd
#
_entry.id   6c79db3ed32a30a21f2b31a779bd6ddd
#
_cell.length_a   1.000
_cell.length_b   1.000
_cell.length_c   1.000
_cell.angle_alpha   90.00
_cell.angle_beta   90.00
_cell.angle_gamma   90.00
#
_symmetry.space_group_name_H-M   'P 1'
#
loop_
_entity.id
_entity.type
_entity.pdbx_description
1 polymer ?
#
loop_
_entity_poly.entity_id
_entity_poly.type
_entity_poly.pdbx_seq_one_letter_code
_entity_poly.pdbx_strand_id
1 'polypeptide(L)'
;MVFNHSLEKNCEVKNLMNKKKIALTLGIMSAILTYGICVQIKTINRTNTKYSTSSTVNSLRDEVLKYKERYENKYSELEKAEIELEKERESTTGNNDELTKLEEQIKEGNKLLGLTEVTGEGVIVTLKDSTSPLLGSIMDTSQLVVHDMDVLSVINELKNAGAEAISINDQRLVSTSAIVCDGNVIQINGQKVGAPFEIKAIGLSEQLAALSRPGGYLSILQDYGIGTEVVKSKNITIPKYTGSINYKYLKSK
;
A
#
# COMPACT_ATOMS: atom_id res chain seq x y z
N MET A 1 -77.71 -41.84 -36.26
CA MET A 1 -77.26 -41.07 -35.02
C MET A 1 -76.22 -41.79 -34.17
N VAL A 2 -75.74 -42.97 -34.53
CA VAL A 2 -74.81 -43.77 -33.70
C VAL A 2 -73.36 -43.59 -34.13
N PHE A 3 -73.05 -43.03 -35.32
CA PHE A 3 -71.67 -42.90 -35.84
C PHE A 3 -70.90 -41.69 -35.33
N ASN A 4 -71.58 -40.65 -34.85
CA ASN A 4 -70.91 -39.43 -34.34
C ASN A 4 -70.40 -39.59 -32.90
N HIS A 5 -70.99 -40.41 -32.08
CA HIS A 5 -70.60 -40.59 -30.67
C HIS A 5 -69.30 -41.40 -30.48
N SER A 6 -68.99 -42.25 -31.51
CA SER A 6 -67.72 -43.03 -31.46
C SER A 6 -66.50 -42.21 -31.85
N LEU A 7 -66.62 -41.18 -32.66
CA LEU A 7 -65.54 -40.29 -33.09
C LEU A 7 -65.17 -39.26 -31.97
N GLU A 8 -66.17 -38.75 -31.27
CA GLU A 8 -65.94 -37.85 -30.13
C GLU A 8 -65.20 -38.53 -28.98
N LYS A 9 -65.59 -39.75 -28.60
CA LYS A 9 -64.90 -40.54 -27.55
C LYS A 9 -63.48 -40.87 -27.94
N ASN A 10 -63.17 -41.17 -29.19
CA ASN A 10 -61.80 -41.42 -29.64
C ASN A 10 -60.93 -40.15 -29.62
N CYS A 11 -61.52 -38.97 -29.88
CA CYS A 11 -60.83 -37.70 -29.82
C CYS A 11 -60.53 -37.27 -28.35
N GLU A 12 -61.47 -37.47 -27.43
CA GLU A 12 -61.27 -37.23 -25.97
C GLU A 12 -60.22 -38.14 -25.37
N VAL A 13 -60.23 -39.44 -25.68
CA VAL A 13 -59.25 -40.40 -25.18
C VAL A 13 -57.84 -40.10 -25.71
N LYS A 14 -57.69 -39.66 -26.96
CA LYS A 14 -56.47 -39.24 -27.59
C LYS A 14 -55.92 -37.94 -26.92
N ASN A 15 -56.79 -36.99 -26.59
CA ASN A 15 -56.48 -35.74 -25.93
C ASN A 15 -56.06 -35.96 -24.44
N LEU A 16 -56.74 -36.90 -23.76
CA LEU A 16 -56.42 -37.31 -22.41
C LEU A 16 -55.03 -38.05 -22.34
N MET A 17 -54.75 -38.91 -23.32
CA MET A 17 -53.48 -39.60 -23.45
C MET A 17 -52.30 -38.62 -23.72
N ASN A 18 -52.55 -37.60 -24.58
CA ASN A 18 -51.53 -36.55 -24.82
C ASN A 18 -51.28 -35.69 -23.59
N LYS A 19 -52.32 -35.30 -22.85
CA LYS A 19 -52.17 -34.55 -21.58
C LYS A 19 -51.38 -35.35 -20.52
N LYS A 20 -51.62 -36.66 -20.38
CA LYS A 20 -50.87 -37.54 -19.46
C LYS A 20 -49.42 -37.69 -19.90
N LYS A 21 -49.13 -37.81 -21.20
CA LYS A 21 -47.74 -37.85 -21.71
C LYS A 21 -47.02 -36.54 -21.51
N ILE A 22 -47.66 -35.39 -21.72
CA ILE A 22 -47.10 -34.05 -21.47
C ILE A 22 -46.83 -33.86 -19.98
N ALA A 23 -47.75 -34.24 -19.11
CA ALA A 23 -47.57 -34.16 -17.67
C ALA A 23 -46.41 -35.05 -17.17
N LEU A 24 -46.24 -36.25 -17.75
CA LEU A 24 -45.15 -37.15 -17.43
C LEU A 24 -43.78 -36.57 -17.85
N THR A 25 -43.72 -36.02 -19.09
CA THR A 25 -42.47 -35.40 -19.58
C THR A 25 -42.09 -34.16 -18.78
N LEU A 26 -43.04 -33.30 -18.39
CA LEU A 26 -42.81 -32.15 -17.52
C LEU A 26 -42.34 -32.58 -16.14
N GLY A 27 -42.91 -33.64 -15.56
CA GLY A 27 -42.48 -34.20 -14.28
C GLY A 27 -41.06 -34.73 -14.30
N ILE A 28 -40.65 -35.43 -15.36
CA ILE A 28 -39.29 -35.92 -15.53
C ILE A 28 -38.29 -34.76 -15.68
N MET A 29 -38.62 -33.75 -16.48
CA MET A 29 -37.77 -32.55 -16.63
C MET A 29 -37.61 -31.79 -15.32
N SER A 30 -38.67 -31.63 -14.56
CA SER A 30 -38.64 -31.00 -13.23
C SER A 30 -37.76 -31.79 -12.25
N ALA A 31 -37.86 -33.12 -12.26
CA ALA A 31 -37.05 -33.99 -11.41
C ALA A 31 -35.54 -33.92 -11.75
N ILE A 32 -35.21 -33.83 -13.05
CA ILE A 32 -33.80 -33.65 -13.50
C ILE A 32 -33.29 -32.29 -13.08
N LEU A 33 -34.08 -31.23 -13.18
CA LEU A 33 -33.70 -29.88 -12.79
C LEU A 33 -33.46 -29.78 -11.27
N THR A 34 -34.37 -30.32 -10.48
CA THR A 34 -34.20 -30.34 -9.01
C THR A 34 -33.00 -31.17 -8.55
N TYR A 35 -32.75 -32.31 -9.22
CA TYR A 35 -31.55 -33.10 -8.98
C TYR A 35 -30.25 -32.31 -9.29
N GLY A 36 -30.25 -31.60 -10.45
CA GLY A 36 -29.11 -30.73 -10.83
C GLY A 36 -28.85 -29.63 -9.81
N ILE A 37 -29.91 -28.99 -9.31
CA ILE A 37 -29.77 -27.96 -8.25
C ILE A 37 -29.23 -28.55 -6.96
N CYS A 38 -29.73 -29.73 -6.54
CA CYS A 38 -29.23 -30.41 -5.35
C CYS A 38 -27.74 -30.80 -5.47
N VAL A 39 -27.32 -31.26 -6.65
CA VAL A 39 -25.88 -31.56 -6.92
C VAL A 39 -25.04 -30.28 -6.87
N GLN A 40 -25.51 -29.18 -7.44
CA GLN A 40 -24.81 -27.89 -7.39
C GLN A 40 -24.68 -27.37 -5.96
N ILE A 41 -25.74 -27.41 -5.14
CA ILE A 41 -25.69 -27.01 -3.73
C ILE A 41 -24.71 -27.89 -2.94
N LYS A 42 -24.71 -29.20 -3.20
CA LYS A 42 -23.76 -30.13 -2.55
C LYS A 42 -22.30 -29.87 -2.98
N THR A 43 -22.09 -29.47 -4.22
CA THR A 43 -20.76 -29.11 -4.74
C THR A 43 -20.28 -27.78 -4.16
N ILE A 44 -21.15 -26.78 -4.07
CA ILE A 44 -20.85 -25.47 -3.46
C ILE A 44 -20.52 -25.64 -1.96
N ASN A 45 -21.29 -26.42 -1.24
CA ASN A 45 -21.00 -26.71 0.16
C ASN A 45 -19.69 -27.50 0.36
N ARG A 46 -19.30 -28.38 -0.57
CA ARG A 46 -18.00 -29.09 -0.52
C ARG A 46 -16.84 -28.19 -0.88
N THR A 47 -16.99 -27.23 -1.77
CA THR A 47 -15.95 -26.24 -2.08
C THR A 47 -15.81 -25.22 -0.97
N ASN A 48 -16.89 -24.74 -0.37
CA ASN A 48 -16.84 -23.83 0.78
C ASN A 48 -16.24 -24.45 2.06
N THR A 49 -16.37 -25.76 2.26
CA THR A 49 -15.71 -26.44 3.40
C THR A 49 -14.24 -26.76 3.15
N LYS A 50 -13.75 -26.78 1.90
CA LYS A 50 -12.32 -26.95 1.59
C LYS A 50 -11.53 -25.65 1.57
N TYR A 51 -12.18 -24.52 1.35
CA TYR A 51 -11.58 -23.19 1.50
C TYR A 51 -12.08 -22.57 2.82
N SER A 52 -11.60 -23.09 3.92
CA SER A 52 -11.63 -22.38 5.19
C SER A 52 -10.71 -21.17 5.05
N THR A 53 -11.24 -20.12 4.40
CA THR A 53 -10.59 -18.82 4.25
C THR A 53 -10.10 -18.30 5.60
N SER A 54 -10.80 -18.67 6.67
CA SER A 54 -10.45 -18.33 8.05
C SER A 54 -9.15 -18.99 8.51
N SER A 55 -8.88 -20.26 8.17
CA SER A 55 -7.64 -20.93 8.60
C SER A 55 -6.43 -20.42 7.85
N THR A 56 -6.57 -20.12 6.55
CA THR A 56 -5.49 -19.55 5.73
C THR A 56 -5.18 -18.11 6.14
N VAL A 57 -6.21 -17.30 6.41
CA VAL A 57 -6.03 -15.92 6.91
C VAL A 57 -5.38 -15.93 8.29
N ASN A 58 -5.77 -16.82 9.18
CA ASN A 58 -5.17 -16.93 10.50
C ASN A 58 -3.71 -17.40 10.42
N SER A 59 -3.40 -18.41 9.59
CA SER A 59 -2.01 -18.87 9.41
C SER A 59 -1.12 -17.79 8.78
N LEU A 60 -1.62 -17.05 7.81
CA LEU A 60 -0.89 -15.93 7.22
C LEU A 60 -0.68 -14.79 8.22
N ARG A 61 -1.68 -14.50 9.05
CA ARG A 61 -1.57 -13.52 10.13
C ARG A 61 -0.52 -13.92 11.15
N ASP A 62 -0.51 -15.19 11.57
CA ASP A 62 0.47 -15.72 12.51
C ASP A 62 1.89 -15.68 11.92
N GLU A 63 2.03 -15.96 10.63
CA GLU A 63 3.31 -15.84 9.92
C GLU A 63 3.80 -14.39 9.85
N VAL A 64 2.92 -13.44 9.53
CA VAL A 64 3.22 -12.01 9.53
C VAL A 64 3.63 -11.54 10.93
N LEU A 65 2.92 -11.94 11.98
CA LEU A 65 3.28 -11.60 13.37
C LEU A 65 4.65 -12.15 13.75
N LYS A 66 4.96 -13.40 13.35
CA LYS A 66 6.27 -14.02 13.59
C LYS A 66 7.41 -13.30 12.85
N TYR A 67 7.18 -12.87 11.60
CA TYR A 67 8.18 -12.08 10.87
C TYR A 67 8.35 -10.69 11.48
N LYS A 68 7.25 -10.06 11.93
CA LYS A 68 7.29 -8.78 12.63
C LYS A 68 8.10 -8.87 13.93
N GLU A 69 7.84 -9.87 14.75
CA GLU A 69 8.61 -10.10 15.99
C GLU A 69 10.09 -10.34 15.70
N ARG A 70 10.41 -11.14 14.67
CA ARG A 70 11.82 -11.36 14.25
C ARG A 70 12.48 -10.06 13.79
N TYR A 71 11.76 -9.24 13.04
CA TYR A 71 12.27 -7.95 12.60
C TYR A 71 12.53 -7.02 13.79
N GLU A 72 11.58 -6.89 14.71
CA GLU A 72 11.74 -6.07 15.92
C GLU A 72 12.90 -6.53 16.79
N ASN A 73 13.07 -7.84 16.95
CA ASN A 73 14.20 -8.41 17.70
C ASN A 73 15.55 -8.09 17.02
N LYS A 74 15.63 -8.27 15.70
CA LYS A 74 16.87 -7.96 14.95
C LYS A 74 17.16 -6.47 14.91
N TYR A 75 16.12 -5.64 14.83
CA TYR A 75 16.27 -4.20 14.90
C TYR A 75 16.81 -3.75 16.28
N SER A 76 16.27 -4.33 17.36
CA SER A 76 16.77 -4.07 18.73
C SER A 76 18.20 -4.56 18.94
N GLU A 77 18.60 -5.71 18.36
CA GLU A 77 20.00 -6.17 18.39
C GLU A 77 20.93 -5.20 17.65
N LEU A 78 20.53 -4.72 16.48
CA LEU A 78 21.28 -3.75 15.70
C LEU A 78 21.45 -2.44 16.48
N GLU A 79 20.38 -1.90 17.05
CA GLU A 79 20.42 -0.67 17.84
C GLU A 79 21.37 -0.79 19.03
N LYS A 80 21.36 -1.92 19.75
CA LYS A 80 22.29 -2.19 20.85
C LYS A 80 23.74 -2.23 20.37
N ALA A 81 24.01 -2.90 19.24
CA ALA A 81 25.33 -2.98 18.67
C ALA A 81 25.85 -1.60 18.20
N GLU A 82 24.97 -0.75 17.65
CA GLU A 82 25.31 0.63 17.28
C GLU A 82 25.64 1.49 18.50
N ILE A 83 24.87 1.37 19.59
CA ILE A 83 25.13 2.08 20.85
C ILE A 83 26.47 1.62 21.46
N GLU A 84 26.73 0.32 21.44
CA GLU A 84 27.99 -0.25 21.94
C GLU A 84 29.20 0.24 21.12
N LEU A 85 29.07 0.24 19.79
CA LEU A 85 30.10 0.76 18.89
C LEU A 85 30.37 2.24 19.13
N GLU A 86 29.32 3.06 19.33
CA GLU A 86 29.50 4.49 19.62
C GLU A 86 30.21 4.71 20.94
N LYS A 87 29.84 3.95 21.99
CA LYS A 87 30.50 3.99 23.30
C LYS A 87 31.97 3.58 23.23
N GLU A 88 32.30 2.55 22.46
CA GLU A 88 33.70 2.14 22.26
C GLU A 88 34.50 3.21 21.50
N ARG A 89 33.90 3.86 20.50
CA ARG A 89 34.51 4.99 19.80
C ARG A 89 34.80 6.15 20.76
N GLU A 90 33.80 6.58 21.54
CA GLU A 90 33.94 7.66 22.52
C GLU A 90 35.02 7.34 23.56
N SER A 91 35.11 6.10 24.03
CA SER A 91 36.12 5.69 25.00
C SER A 91 37.54 5.72 24.43
N THR A 92 37.68 5.46 23.12
CA THR A 92 38.96 5.41 22.43
C THR A 92 39.46 6.81 22.04
N THR A 93 38.51 7.72 21.73
CA THR A 93 38.83 9.08 21.26
C THR A 93 39.22 10.05 22.38
N GLY A 94 38.86 9.79 23.64
CA GLY A 94 38.93 10.72 24.76
C GLY A 94 40.30 11.29 25.10
N ASN A 95 41.43 10.87 24.47
CA ASN A 95 42.77 11.34 24.73
C ASN A 95 43.60 11.70 23.47
N ASN A 96 42.97 11.77 22.28
CA ASN A 96 43.71 12.06 21.05
C ASN A 96 42.89 13.00 20.13
N ASP A 97 43.36 14.21 19.95
CA ASP A 97 42.75 15.26 19.14
C ASP A 97 42.53 14.84 17.66
N GLU A 98 43.40 13.99 17.12
CA GLU A 98 43.29 13.49 15.76
C GLU A 98 42.13 12.48 15.63
N LEU A 99 41.95 11.59 16.59
CA LEU A 99 40.85 10.64 16.64
C LEU A 99 39.51 11.36 16.83
N THR A 100 39.45 12.41 17.65
CA THR A 100 38.26 13.23 17.84
C THR A 100 37.80 13.89 16.54
N LYS A 101 38.73 14.46 15.76
CA LYS A 101 38.43 15.04 14.45
C LYS A 101 37.92 14.00 13.47
N LEU A 102 38.50 12.81 13.47
CA LEU A 102 38.05 11.71 12.58
C LEU A 102 36.65 11.23 12.94
N GLU A 103 36.32 11.17 14.22
CA GLU A 103 34.97 10.82 14.69
C GLU A 103 33.94 11.87 14.28
N GLU A 104 34.24 13.17 14.40
CA GLU A 104 33.39 14.24 13.92
C GLU A 104 33.11 14.10 12.39
N GLN A 105 34.15 13.77 11.62
CA GLN A 105 34.00 13.53 10.18
C GLN A 105 33.08 12.33 9.87
N ILE A 106 33.20 11.25 10.66
CA ILE A 106 32.34 10.07 10.53
C ILE A 106 30.87 10.43 10.87
N LYS A 107 30.66 11.17 11.97
CA LYS A 107 29.32 11.63 12.39
C LYS A 107 28.67 12.52 11.31
N GLU A 108 29.43 13.45 10.76
CA GLU A 108 28.96 14.32 9.67
C GLU A 108 28.68 13.50 8.39
N GLY A 109 29.56 12.57 8.03
CA GLY A 109 29.35 11.67 6.91
C GLY A 109 28.10 10.82 7.07
N ASN A 110 27.85 10.25 8.24
CA ASN A 110 26.65 9.48 8.54
C ASN A 110 25.38 10.32 8.46
N LYS A 111 25.44 11.58 8.92
CA LYS A 111 24.32 12.54 8.79
C LYS A 111 23.99 12.82 7.32
N LEU A 112 24.99 13.09 6.49
CA LEU A 112 24.83 13.33 5.06
C LEU A 112 24.31 12.10 4.30
N LEU A 113 24.73 10.91 4.69
CA LEU A 113 24.26 9.65 4.14
C LEU A 113 22.84 9.26 4.62
N GLY A 114 22.29 10.00 5.60
CA GLY A 114 20.97 9.69 6.17
C GLY A 114 20.98 8.52 7.15
N LEU A 115 22.12 8.12 7.67
CA LEU A 115 22.30 7.02 8.63
C LEU A 115 22.06 7.42 10.08
N THR A 116 21.79 8.71 10.33
CA THR A 116 21.43 9.24 11.65
C THR A 116 20.07 9.91 11.61
N GLU A 117 19.35 9.84 12.71
CA GLU A 117 18.15 10.65 12.92
C GLU A 117 18.53 12.14 12.92
N VAL A 118 17.69 12.96 12.30
CA VAL A 118 17.91 14.40 12.23
C VAL A 118 16.66 15.16 12.64
N THR A 119 16.85 16.32 13.27
CA THR A 119 15.79 17.22 13.68
C THR A 119 16.06 18.62 13.16
N GLY A 120 15.01 19.35 12.79
CA GLY A 120 15.13 20.71 12.32
C GLY A 120 13.80 21.35 12.01
N GLU A 121 13.83 22.62 11.59
CA GLU A 121 12.64 23.26 11.04
C GLU A 121 12.35 22.78 9.63
N GLY A 122 11.09 22.90 9.20
CA GLY A 122 10.71 22.50 7.86
C GLY A 122 9.20 22.48 7.63
N VAL A 123 8.76 21.56 6.78
CA VAL A 123 7.35 21.36 6.42
C VAL A 123 6.95 19.90 6.49
N ILE A 124 5.67 19.68 6.78
CA ILE A 124 5.00 18.40 6.64
C ILE A 124 3.97 18.56 5.53
N VAL A 125 4.11 17.81 4.45
CA VAL A 125 3.17 17.76 3.33
C VAL A 125 2.39 16.48 3.41
N THR A 126 1.06 16.57 3.46
CA THR A 126 0.17 15.41 3.48
C THR A 126 -0.58 15.32 2.16
N LEU A 127 -0.51 14.14 1.52
CA LEU A 127 -1.27 13.81 0.32
C LEU A 127 -2.31 12.74 0.67
N LYS A 128 -3.57 12.97 0.26
CA LYS A 128 -4.70 12.06 0.51
C LYS A 128 -5.43 11.78 -0.80
N ASP A 129 -5.83 10.54 -0.99
CA ASP A 129 -6.68 10.16 -2.13
C ASP A 129 -7.97 10.98 -2.12
N SER A 130 -8.52 11.22 -3.32
CA SER A 130 -9.79 11.94 -3.46
C SER A 130 -10.94 11.13 -2.86
N THR A 131 -11.77 11.80 -2.08
CA THR A 131 -13.00 11.23 -1.51
C THR A 131 -14.26 11.81 -2.18
N SER A 132 -14.11 12.55 -3.29
CA SER A 132 -15.22 13.24 -3.95
C SER A 132 -16.09 12.26 -4.76
N PRO A 133 -17.37 12.03 -4.37
CA PRO A 133 -18.27 11.16 -5.13
C PRO A 133 -18.60 11.69 -6.53
N LEU A 134 -18.56 13.01 -6.70
CA LEU A 134 -18.82 13.67 -7.99
C LEU A 134 -17.71 13.39 -9.01
N LEU A 135 -16.46 13.46 -8.58
CA LEU A 135 -15.32 13.16 -9.44
C LEU A 135 -15.30 11.67 -9.83
N GLY A 136 -15.61 10.77 -8.91
CA GLY A 136 -15.69 9.33 -9.17
C GLY A 136 -16.75 8.91 -10.19
N SER A 137 -17.72 9.78 -10.49
CA SER A 137 -18.72 9.53 -11.55
C SER A 137 -18.32 10.08 -12.93
N ILE A 138 -17.30 10.92 -13.00
CA ILE A 138 -16.88 11.66 -14.21
C ILE A 138 -15.49 11.24 -14.65
N MET A 139 -14.61 10.91 -13.72
CA MET A 139 -13.21 10.57 -13.96
C MET A 139 -12.94 9.08 -13.70
N ASP A 140 -11.87 8.56 -14.30
CA ASP A 140 -11.39 7.22 -13.99
C ASP A 140 -10.91 7.19 -12.51
N THR A 141 -11.31 6.16 -11.79
CA THR A 141 -10.95 5.97 -10.37
C THR A 141 -9.43 5.94 -10.15
N SER A 142 -8.65 5.56 -11.16
CA SER A 142 -7.20 5.60 -11.12
C SER A 142 -6.65 7.04 -11.00
N GLN A 143 -7.36 8.05 -11.49
CA GLN A 143 -6.95 9.46 -11.41
C GLN A 143 -7.27 10.11 -10.06
N LEU A 144 -8.00 9.42 -9.20
CA LEU A 144 -8.45 9.91 -7.89
C LEU A 144 -7.57 9.43 -6.73
N VAL A 145 -6.56 8.65 -7.02
CA VAL A 145 -5.59 8.13 -6.04
C VAL A 145 -4.21 8.76 -6.27
N VAL A 146 -3.45 8.89 -5.20
CA VAL A 146 -2.08 9.39 -5.24
C VAL A 146 -1.18 8.33 -5.88
N HIS A 147 -0.40 8.72 -6.89
CA HIS A 147 0.58 7.88 -7.56
C HIS A 147 2.01 8.15 -7.09
N ASP A 148 2.92 7.24 -7.39
CA ASP A 148 4.36 7.41 -7.14
C ASP A 148 4.93 8.65 -7.83
N MET A 149 4.45 8.98 -9.04
CA MET A 149 4.83 10.19 -9.76
C MET A 149 4.42 11.47 -9.04
N ASP A 150 3.29 11.46 -8.34
CA ASP A 150 2.83 12.61 -7.56
C ASP A 150 3.75 12.85 -6.36
N VAL A 151 4.05 11.76 -5.65
CA VAL A 151 4.99 11.77 -4.51
C VAL A 151 6.38 12.22 -4.97
N LEU A 152 6.89 11.67 -6.08
CA LEU A 152 8.19 12.04 -6.66
C LEU A 152 8.24 13.51 -7.08
N SER A 153 7.15 14.03 -7.65
CA SER A 153 7.07 15.44 -8.05
C SER A 153 7.15 16.38 -6.85
N VAL A 154 6.40 16.05 -5.77
CA VAL A 154 6.47 16.82 -4.51
C VAL A 154 7.87 16.75 -3.90
N ILE A 155 8.51 15.58 -3.88
CA ILE A 155 9.88 15.41 -3.37
C ILE A 155 10.87 16.25 -4.19
N ASN A 156 10.73 16.26 -5.51
CA ASN A 156 11.61 17.03 -6.37
C ASN A 156 11.42 18.54 -6.16
N GLU A 157 10.20 19.02 -5.96
CA GLU A 157 9.94 20.41 -5.59
C GLU A 157 10.56 20.75 -4.23
N LEU A 158 10.42 19.88 -3.22
CA LEU A 158 11.05 20.06 -1.90
C LEU A 158 12.58 20.12 -2.00
N LYS A 159 13.19 19.22 -2.77
CA LYS A 159 14.64 19.23 -3.02
C LYS A 159 15.07 20.51 -3.72
N ASN A 160 14.33 20.94 -4.72
CA ASN A 160 14.62 22.18 -5.44
C ASN A 160 14.45 23.43 -4.55
N ALA A 161 13.56 23.37 -3.57
CA ALA A 161 13.36 24.41 -2.56
C ALA A 161 14.39 24.35 -1.41
N GLY A 162 15.37 23.44 -1.47
CA GLY A 162 16.47 23.36 -0.51
C GLY A 162 16.22 22.44 0.70
N ALA A 163 15.40 21.40 0.51
CA ALA A 163 15.24 20.39 1.55
C ALA A 163 16.56 19.61 1.79
N GLU A 164 17.03 19.57 3.04
CA GLU A 164 18.25 18.89 3.46
C GLU A 164 18.02 17.43 3.81
N ALA A 165 16.83 17.11 4.33
CA ALA A 165 16.42 15.77 4.64
C ALA A 165 14.94 15.59 4.37
N ILE A 166 14.56 14.43 3.83
CA ILE A 166 13.16 14.09 3.51
C ILE A 166 12.85 12.66 3.99
N SER A 167 11.65 12.45 4.53
CA SER A 167 11.08 11.13 4.75
C SER A 167 9.62 11.08 4.28
N ILE A 168 9.14 9.87 3.98
CA ILE A 168 7.74 9.61 3.64
C ILE A 168 7.24 8.52 4.57
N ASN A 169 6.21 8.79 5.36
CA ASN A 169 5.67 7.85 6.36
C ASN A 169 6.80 7.18 7.16
N ASP A 170 7.70 8.01 7.69
CA ASP A 170 8.90 7.65 8.46
C ASP A 170 9.96 6.83 7.70
N GLN A 171 9.83 6.68 6.37
CA GLN A 171 10.88 6.13 5.53
C GLN A 171 11.84 7.23 5.08
N ARG A 172 13.05 7.28 5.64
CA ARG A 172 14.11 8.23 5.23
C ARG A 172 14.47 8.04 3.77
N LEU A 173 14.49 9.13 3.02
CA LEU A 173 15.00 9.11 1.65
C LEU A 173 16.50 9.35 1.61
N VAL A 174 17.19 8.50 0.87
CA VAL A 174 18.62 8.55 0.57
C VAL A 174 18.82 8.46 -0.96
N SER A 175 20.05 8.59 -1.42
CA SER A 175 20.37 8.54 -2.86
C SER A 175 19.92 7.25 -3.58
N THR A 176 19.83 6.15 -2.85
CA THR A 176 19.42 4.81 -3.35
C THR A 176 17.95 4.50 -3.09
N SER A 177 17.18 5.42 -2.53
CA SER A 177 15.77 5.22 -2.25
C SER A 177 14.97 5.04 -3.54
N ALA A 178 14.12 4.00 -3.57
CA ALA A 178 13.17 3.75 -4.64
C ALA A 178 11.75 4.04 -4.17
N ILE A 179 10.96 4.64 -5.05
CA ILE A 179 9.54 4.95 -4.85
C ILE A 179 8.82 4.43 -6.09
N VAL A 180 7.95 3.44 -5.95
CA VAL A 180 7.31 2.73 -7.07
C VAL A 180 5.88 2.34 -6.69
N CYS A 181 4.92 2.52 -7.61
CA CYS A 181 3.57 1.99 -7.43
C CYS A 181 3.56 0.45 -7.39
N ASP A 182 2.80 -0.12 -6.46
CA ASP A 182 2.57 -1.55 -6.32
C ASP A 182 1.07 -1.80 -6.06
N GLY A 183 0.28 -1.73 -7.13
CA GLY A 183 -1.18 -1.78 -7.06
C GLY A 183 -1.75 -0.50 -6.41
N ASN A 184 -2.51 -0.67 -5.32
CA ASN A 184 -3.15 0.44 -4.59
C ASN A 184 -2.28 1.05 -3.49
N VAL A 185 -1.01 0.71 -3.44
CA VAL A 185 -0.04 1.21 -2.47
C VAL A 185 1.23 1.65 -3.18
N ILE A 186 2.02 2.51 -2.52
CA ILE A 186 3.33 2.91 -3.01
C ILE A 186 4.38 2.20 -2.17
N GLN A 187 5.35 1.59 -2.83
CA GLN A 187 6.49 0.98 -2.18
C GLN A 187 7.61 2.01 -2.04
N ILE A 188 8.06 2.25 -0.81
CA ILE A 188 9.13 3.19 -0.47
C ILE A 188 10.21 2.41 0.27
N ASN A 189 11.43 2.39 -0.26
CA ASN A 189 12.54 1.62 0.32
C ASN A 189 12.19 0.12 0.54
N GLY A 190 11.32 -0.45 -0.30
CA GLY A 190 10.84 -1.83 -0.16
C GLY A 190 9.67 -2.00 0.80
N GLN A 191 9.22 -0.95 1.50
CA GLN A 191 8.04 -1.00 2.37
C GLN A 191 6.80 -0.46 1.66
N LYS A 192 5.68 -1.17 1.79
CA LYS A 192 4.39 -0.78 1.21
C LYS A 192 3.69 0.21 2.12
N VAL A 193 3.33 1.36 1.56
CA VAL A 193 2.66 2.47 2.24
C VAL A 193 1.41 2.84 1.45
N GLY A 194 0.29 3.02 2.14
CA GLY A 194 -0.96 3.54 1.58
C GLY A 194 -1.20 5.00 1.96
N ALA A 195 -2.15 5.64 1.29
CA ALA A 195 -2.60 6.97 1.67
C ALA A 195 -3.19 6.99 3.10
N PRO A 196 -3.02 8.07 3.87
CA PRO A 196 -2.36 9.32 3.50
C PRO A 196 -0.83 9.19 3.49
N PHE A 197 -0.19 9.90 2.53
CA PHE A 197 1.26 10.02 2.47
C PHE A 197 1.71 11.26 3.22
N GLU A 198 2.45 11.07 4.31
CA GLU A 198 3.04 12.14 5.09
C GLU A 198 4.50 12.33 4.69
N ILE A 199 4.80 13.43 4.01
CA ILE A 199 6.13 13.79 3.53
C ILE A 199 6.69 14.86 4.50
N LYS A 200 7.69 14.50 5.29
CA LYS A 200 8.41 15.40 6.17
C LYS A 200 9.66 15.89 5.45
N ALA A 201 9.91 17.18 5.47
CA ALA A 201 11.09 17.79 4.88
C ALA A 201 11.69 18.80 5.85
N ILE A 202 12.99 18.66 6.15
CA ILE A 202 13.79 19.62 6.94
C ILE A 202 14.47 20.57 5.98
N GLY A 203 14.45 21.85 6.31
CA GLY A 203 15.04 22.97 5.55
C GLY A 203 14.34 24.27 5.91
N LEU A 204 14.66 25.36 5.21
CA LEU A 204 14.04 26.65 5.50
C LEU A 204 12.52 26.61 5.21
N SER A 205 11.72 26.57 6.27
CA SER A 205 10.29 26.29 6.23
C SER A 205 9.51 27.23 5.30
N GLU A 206 9.93 28.49 5.17
CA GLU A 206 9.32 29.48 4.26
C GLU A 206 9.53 29.13 2.78
N GLN A 207 10.73 28.66 2.43
CA GLN A 207 11.05 28.23 1.06
C GLN A 207 10.35 26.92 0.73
N LEU A 208 10.38 25.95 1.64
CA LEU A 208 9.72 24.67 1.46
C LEU A 208 8.20 24.80 1.33
N ALA A 209 7.57 25.69 2.11
CA ALA A 209 6.13 25.94 2.01
C ALA A 209 5.71 26.63 0.69
N ALA A 210 6.67 27.10 -0.11
CA ALA A 210 6.39 27.75 -1.39
C ALA A 210 5.76 26.81 -2.43
N LEU A 211 5.89 25.48 -2.28
CA LEU A 211 5.20 24.55 -3.18
C LEU A 211 3.66 24.58 -3.07
N SER A 212 3.09 25.18 -2.02
CA SER A 212 1.64 25.41 -1.91
C SER A 212 1.16 26.66 -2.66
N ARG A 213 2.03 27.37 -3.41
CA ARG A 213 1.65 28.54 -4.19
C ARG A 213 0.72 28.16 -5.35
N PRO A 214 -0.20 29.06 -5.75
CA PRO A 214 -1.03 28.84 -6.93
C PRO A 214 -0.16 28.57 -8.17
N GLY A 215 -0.53 27.52 -8.93
CA GLY A 215 0.22 27.06 -10.10
C GLY A 215 1.40 26.13 -9.80
N GLY A 216 1.70 25.83 -8.52
CA GLY A 216 2.61 24.76 -8.12
C GLY A 216 1.97 23.38 -8.25
N TYR A 217 2.78 22.33 -8.12
CA TYR A 217 2.30 20.96 -8.31
C TYR A 217 1.18 20.55 -7.35
N LEU A 218 1.23 21.00 -6.10
CA LEU A 218 0.14 20.74 -5.14
C LEU A 218 -1.20 21.37 -5.56
N SER A 219 -1.18 22.52 -6.22
CA SER A 219 -2.40 23.15 -6.78
C SER A 219 -2.99 22.27 -7.90
N ILE A 220 -2.13 21.72 -8.75
CA ILE A 220 -2.56 20.78 -9.80
C ILE A 220 -3.21 19.54 -9.20
N LEU A 221 -2.62 18.95 -8.16
CA LEU A 221 -3.20 17.81 -7.47
C LEU A 221 -4.57 18.13 -6.86
N GLN A 222 -4.74 19.33 -6.31
CA GLN A 222 -6.04 19.78 -5.77
C GLN A 222 -7.11 19.89 -6.87
N ASP A 223 -6.74 20.33 -8.05
CA ASP A 223 -7.65 20.42 -9.20
C ASP A 223 -8.14 19.02 -9.65
N TYR A 224 -7.33 17.96 -9.44
CA TYR A 224 -7.72 16.57 -9.60
C TYR A 224 -8.44 15.97 -8.38
N GLY A 225 -8.70 16.79 -7.35
CA GLY A 225 -9.41 16.36 -6.15
C GLY A 225 -8.56 15.58 -5.13
N ILE A 226 -7.25 15.49 -5.33
CA ILE A 226 -6.30 14.94 -4.35
C ILE A 226 -6.21 15.92 -3.17
N GLY A 227 -6.42 15.42 -1.96
CA GLY A 227 -6.29 16.20 -0.74
C GLY A 227 -4.83 16.54 -0.48
N THR A 228 -4.49 17.82 -0.39
CA THR A 228 -3.14 18.28 -0.07
C THR A 228 -3.15 19.26 1.10
N GLU A 229 -2.21 19.09 2.03
CA GLU A 229 -2.04 19.94 3.18
C GLU A 229 -0.54 20.20 3.41
N VAL A 230 -0.16 21.44 3.72
CA VAL A 230 1.21 21.82 4.04
C VAL A 230 1.24 22.54 5.38
N VAL A 231 1.95 21.97 6.33
CA VAL A 231 2.10 22.51 7.69
C VAL A 231 3.57 22.83 7.95
N LYS A 232 3.87 24.07 8.35
CA LYS A 232 5.19 24.45 8.81
C LYS A 232 5.42 24.02 10.25
N SER A 233 6.59 23.51 10.55
CA SER A 233 6.98 23.13 11.91
C SER A 233 8.40 23.55 12.20
N LYS A 234 8.64 24.01 13.43
CA LYS A 234 9.99 24.39 13.90
C LYS A 234 10.81 23.19 14.36
N ASN A 235 10.15 22.06 14.59
CA ASN A 235 10.80 20.84 15.07
C ASN A 235 10.19 19.63 14.39
N ILE A 236 10.82 19.17 13.31
CA ILE A 236 10.49 17.97 12.59
C ILE A 236 11.58 16.96 12.85
N THR A 237 11.22 15.76 13.27
CA THR A 237 12.13 14.63 13.40
C THR A 237 11.99 13.74 12.18
N ILE A 238 13.09 13.45 11.53
CA ILE A 238 13.20 12.50 10.43
C ILE A 238 14.13 11.37 10.85
N PRO A 239 13.65 10.11 10.87
CA PRO A 239 14.41 8.98 11.35
C PRO A 239 15.61 8.67 10.45
N LYS A 240 16.53 7.84 10.96
CA LYS A 240 17.62 7.28 10.16
C LYS A 240 17.11 6.34 9.09
N TYR A 241 17.85 6.18 8.00
CA TYR A 241 17.58 5.15 6.99
C TYR A 241 17.84 3.76 7.59
N THR A 242 16.86 2.87 7.47
CA THR A 242 16.90 1.52 8.05
C THR A 242 17.33 0.43 7.07
N GLY A 243 17.47 0.78 5.77
CA GLY A 243 17.93 -0.15 4.76
C GLY A 243 19.47 -0.30 4.73
N SER A 244 19.96 -1.24 3.97
CA SER A 244 21.40 -1.47 3.79
C SER A 244 21.95 -0.56 2.69
N ILE A 245 22.96 0.24 3.01
CA ILE A 245 23.76 0.98 2.04
C ILE A 245 25.03 0.18 1.78
N ASN A 246 25.11 -0.53 0.66
CA ASN A 246 26.26 -1.34 0.29
C ASN A 246 26.71 -1.00 -1.14
N TYR A 247 27.82 -0.26 -1.25
CA TYR A 247 28.42 0.11 -2.53
C TYR A 247 29.53 -0.86 -2.89
N LYS A 248 29.19 -1.94 -3.56
CA LYS A 248 30.13 -2.98 -3.96
C LYS A 248 31.07 -2.56 -5.11
N TYR A 249 30.61 -1.67 -5.98
CA TYR A 249 31.30 -1.31 -7.23
C TYR A 249 31.86 0.12 -7.23
N LEU A 250 31.50 0.96 -6.27
CA LEU A 250 32.08 2.28 -6.13
C LEU A 250 33.51 2.18 -5.57
N LYS A 251 34.44 2.91 -6.21
CA LYS A 251 35.81 3.08 -5.76
C LYS A 251 36.13 4.57 -5.73
N SER A 252 36.66 5.09 -4.63
CA SER A 252 37.26 6.42 -4.61
C SER A 252 38.57 6.40 -5.42
N LYS A 253 38.84 7.50 -6.16
CA LYS A 253 40.12 7.72 -6.82
C LYS A 253 41.18 8.15 -5.83
#